data_7820adeaeb34b251a4ff0e2aec134b2d
#
_entry.id   7820adeaeb34b251a4ff0e2aec134b2d
#
_cell.length_a   1.000
_cell.length_b   1.000
_cell.length_c   1.000
_cell.angle_alpha   90.00
_cell.angle_beta   90.00
_cell.angle_gamma   90.00
#
_symmetry.space_group_name_H-M   'P 1'
#
loop_
_entity.id
_entity.type
_entity.pdbx_description
1 polymer ?
#
loop_
_entity_poly.entity_id
_entity_poly.type
_entity_poly.pdbx_seq_one_letter_code
_entity_poly.pdbx_strand_id
1 'polypeptide(L)'
;MFTDDETVATVETRASDNDAEDDGQEVTFAPGRSRGTLIIGKWWYRSSYPGALIFNFGAFLLPALYGTLSKLWVANIDSSMVATTDVYTYVGVIVEVLNEGLPRAAWVIIGDVKRPLNSRLGIAHSLITFQATLGLIMSLILISAARGFSGTFVPGAINDISVSYVRISAFSALSSTIEVAVANSTRALDKPDVPLIINLTKFAANIVLDLLIISRFHIGNHRPTVIMQASIRLACDMTSAMVGVVYFVSITSIGRLAHKWTWRVSPPSLAALLVLARPGAITFLESAVRNTLYLWLVAGIVSMGSDYATAWGVFNTIRWGLVMVPVQSLENVSLTFVGHAWGRWRHKVGIHESRHKCSRRDLQAIISPALLSAAISLLIEVPLCIALSLYGCQPFAFYLSGSQTVAETTAHMWRTIDWYV
;
A
#
# COMPACT_ATOMS: atom_id res chain seq x y z
N MET A 1 -56.67 18.28 -41.00
CA MET A 1 -57.16 19.62 -41.31
C MET A 1 -56.01 20.54 -40.98
N PHE A 2 -55.42 21.12 -42.06
CA PHE A 2 -54.32 22.14 -42.13
C PHE A 2 -52.98 21.76 -41.52
N THR A 3 -51.90 21.41 -42.30
CA THR A 3 -51.15 22.14 -43.39
C THR A 3 -50.62 23.50 -42.89
N ASP A 4 -49.41 23.74 -42.93
CA ASP A 4 -48.32 24.12 -43.83
C ASP A 4 -47.24 24.77 -42.97
N ASP A 5 -46.00 24.54 -43.13
CA ASP A 5 -45.00 24.77 -44.20
C ASP A 5 -44.17 26.06 -43.92
N GLU A 6 -42.93 26.01 -44.37
CA GLU A 6 -41.95 27.08 -44.54
C GLU A 6 -41.19 27.58 -43.30
N THR A 7 -39.86 27.74 -43.28
CA THR A 7 -38.89 28.01 -44.37
C THR A 7 -37.47 27.86 -43.85
N VAL A 8 -36.65 27.35 -44.71
CA VAL A 8 -35.16 27.34 -44.71
C VAL A 8 -34.58 28.74 -44.55
N ALA A 9 -33.57 28.87 -43.70
CA ALA A 9 -32.58 29.91 -43.82
C ALA A 9 -31.16 29.33 -43.58
N THR A 10 -30.53 28.93 -44.66
CA THR A 10 -29.08 28.76 -44.80
C THR A 10 -28.34 30.06 -44.57
N VAL A 11 -27.44 30.08 -43.59
CA VAL A 11 -26.39 31.09 -43.52
C VAL A 11 -25.06 30.34 -43.65
N GLU A 12 -24.55 30.38 -44.88
CA GLU A 12 -23.12 30.19 -45.18
C GLU A 12 -22.36 31.35 -44.54
N THR A 13 -21.44 31.02 -43.66
CA THR A 13 -20.30 31.90 -43.36
C THR A 13 -19.02 31.12 -43.54
N ARG A 14 -18.32 31.61 -44.47
CA ARG A 14 -17.08 31.27 -45.14
C ARG A 14 -15.94 31.06 -44.12
N ALA A 15 -15.27 29.94 -44.30
CA ALA A 15 -14.00 29.58 -43.70
C ALA A 15 -12.94 30.65 -43.88
N SER A 16 -12.13 30.81 -42.90
CA SER A 16 -10.75 31.23 -43.05
C SER A 16 -9.89 30.13 -42.43
N ASP A 17 -9.19 29.43 -43.31
CA ASP A 17 -8.10 28.54 -43.00
C ASP A 17 -7.04 29.31 -42.21
N ASN A 18 -6.67 28.81 -41.07
CA ASN A 18 -5.36 28.95 -40.50
C ASN A 18 -4.96 27.60 -39.86
N ASP A 19 -4.13 26.93 -40.60
CA ASP A 19 -3.39 25.73 -40.19
C ASP A 19 -2.58 26.07 -38.94
N ALA A 20 -2.91 25.42 -37.85
CA ALA A 20 -2.03 25.17 -36.73
C ALA A 20 -1.88 23.70 -36.58
N GLU A 21 -0.79 23.16 -37.11
CA GLU A 21 -0.30 21.79 -36.85
C GLU A 21 -0.26 21.57 -35.34
N ASP A 22 -1.22 20.81 -34.87
CA ASP A 22 -1.19 20.18 -33.54
C ASP A 22 -0.38 18.89 -33.69
N ASP A 23 0.89 18.98 -33.30
CA ASP A 23 1.86 17.89 -33.31
C ASP A 23 1.49 16.89 -32.19
N GLY A 24 0.38 16.20 -32.41
CA GLY A 24 -0.09 15.07 -31.62
C GLY A 24 0.90 13.91 -31.80
N GLN A 25 1.92 13.84 -30.96
CA GLN A 25 2.68 12.63 -30.78
C GLN A 25 1.75 11.51 -30.29
N GLU A 26 1.08 10.89 -31.25
CA GLU A 26 0.55 9.54 -31.13
C GLU A 26 1.72 8.63 -30.73
N VAL A 27 1.75 8.20 -29.47
CA VAL A 27 2.60 7.09 -29.06
C VAL A 27 2.02 5.85 -29.71
N THR A 28 2.40 5.64 -30.95
CA THR A 28 2.13 4.43 -31.73
C THR A 28 2.90 3.29 -31.07
N PHE A 29 2.19 2.53 -30.23
CA PHE A 29 2.65 1.19 -29.85
C PHE A 29 2.60 0.31 -31.10
N ALA A 30 3.72 0.21 -31.79
CA ALA A 30 3.89 -0.70 -32.91
C ALA A 30 3.50 -2.13 -32.49
N PRO A 31 2.66 -2.84 -33.27
CA PRO A 31 2.35 -4.24 -33.00
C PRO A 31 3.58 -5.07 -33.39
N GLY A 32 4.45 -5.32 -32.41
CA GLY A 32 5.58 -6.22 -32.55
C GLY A 32 5.09 -7.63 -32.83
N ARG A 33 5.23 -8.07 -34.07
CA ARG A 33 5.21 -9.48 -34.50
C ARG A 33 6.31 -10.22 -33.73
N SER A 34 5.98 -10.84 -32.63
CA SER A 34 6.88 -11.72 -31.90
C SER A 34 6.84 -13.12 -32.53
N ARG A 35 7.67 -13.36 -33.56
CA ARG A 35 8.23 -14.67 -33.79
C ARG A 35 9.24 -14.98 -32.69
N GLY A 36 9.09 -16.17 -32.09
CA GLY A 36 9.93 -16.62 -30.97
C GLY A 36 11.42 -16.56 -31.26
N THR A 37 12.03 -15.53 -30.68
CA THR A 37 13.45 -15.49 -30.42
C THR A 37 13.58 -15.31 -28.92
N LEU A 38 14.15 -16.28 -28.24
CA LEU A 38 14.59 -16.21 -26.86
C LEU A 38 15.61 -15.07 -26.74
N ILE A 39 15.11 -13.85 -26.46
CA ILE A 39 15.96 -12.69 -26.20
C ILE A 39 16.30 -12.75 -24.73
N ILE A 40 17.39 -13.43 -24.40
CA ILE A 40 18.00 -13.57 -23.07
C ILE A 40 18.29 -12.21 -22.40
N GLY A 41 18.23 -11.09 -23.13
CA GLY A 41 18.52 -9.74 -22.62
C GLY A 41 17.32 -8.95 -22.05
N LYS A 42 16.07 -9.44 -22.14
CA LYS A 42 14.87 -8.65 -21.77
C LYS A 42 14.11 -9.13 -20.53
N TRP A 43 14.52 -10.21 -19.90
CA TRP A 43 13.79 -10.77 -18.76
C TRP A 43 13.88 -9.91 -17.47
N TRP A 44 14.91 -9.09 -17.34
CA TRP A 44 15.07 -8.14 -16.24
C TRP A 44 14.21 -6.87 -16.37
N TYR A 45 13.62 -6.61 -17.53
CA TYR A 45 12.80 -5.42 -17.67
C TYR A 45 11.47 -5.58 -16.93
N ARG A 46 11.05 -4.53 -16.25
CA ARG A 46 9.79 -4.44 -15.52
C ARG A 46 8.55 -4.70 -16.39
N SER A 47 8.66 -4.55 -17.70
CA SER A 47 7.61 -4.91 -18.66
C SER A 47 7.44 -6.40 -18.86
N SER A 48 8.39 -7.24 -18.42
CA SER A 48 8.29 -8.69 -18.42
C SER A 48 7.75 -9.21 -17.09
N TYR A 49 7.07 -10.35 -17.10
CA TYR A 49 6.53 -10.97 -15.88
C TYR A 49 7.64 -11.27 -14.84
N PRO A 50 8.77 -11.91 -15.17
CA PRO A 50 9.84 -12.15 -14.20
C PRO A 50 10.48 -10.87 -13.67
N GLY A 51 10.72 -9.87 -14.51
CA GLY A 51 11.28 -8.60 -14.09
C GLY A 51 10.34 -7.83 -13.14
N ALA A 52 9.04 -7.83 -13.42
CA ALA A 52 8.03 -7.25 -12.53
C ALA A 52 7.97 -8.01 -11.19
N LEU A 53 8.11 -9.35 -11.21
CA LEU A 53 8.10 -10.18 -10.00
C LEU A 53 9.30 -9.86 -9.10
N ILE A 54 10.51 -9.83 -9.65
CA ILE A 54 11.73 -9.51 -8.89
C ILE A 54 11.64 -8.10 -8.31
N PHE A 55 11.14 -7.15 -9.08
CA PHE A 55 10.99 -5.77 -8.63
C PHE A 55 9.97 -5.65 -7.48
N ASN A 56 8.80 -6.28 -7.59
CA ASN A 56 7.81 -6.30 -6.52
C ASN A 56 8.30 -7.08 -5.30
N PHE A 57 9.03 -8.18 -5.50
CA PHE A 57 9.64 -8.93 -4.40
C PHE A 57 10.58 -8.05 -3.59
N GLY A 58 11.47 -7.31 -4.23
CA GLY A 58 12.34 -6.33 -3.56
C GLY A 58 11.57 -5.23 -2.82
N ALA A 59 10.44 -4.80 -3.41
CA ALA A 59 9.57 -3.78 -2.84
C ALA A 59 8.89 -4.22 -1.54
N PHE A 60 8.49 -5.50 -1.43
CA PHE A 60 7.85 -6.04 -0.23
C PHE A 60 8.86 -6.61 0.77
N LEU A 61 10.03 -7.08 0.29
CA LEU A 61 11.07 -7.62 1.14
C LEU A 61 11.60 -6.60 2.14
N LEU A 62 11.86 -5.36 1.71
CA LEU A 62 12.49 -4.36 2.55
C LEU A 62 11.61 -3.92 3.74
N PRO A 63 10.29 -3.64 3.57
CA PRO A 63 9.38 -3.41 4.68
C PRO A 63 9.28 -4.60 5.65
N ALA A 64 9.19 -5.82 5.10
CA ALA A 64 9.11 -7.05 5.88
C ALA A 64 10.38 -7.31 6.69
N LEU A 65 11.55 -7.10 6.06
CA LEU A 65 12.85 -7.19 6.70
C LEU A 65 12.96 -6.17 7.85
N TYR A 66 12.57 -4.92 7.61
CA TYR A 66 12.56 -3.90 8.66
C TYR A 66 11.64 -4.31 9.82
N GLY A 67 10.42 -4.79 9.55
CA GLY A 67 9.50 -5.25 10.58
C GLY A 67 10.08 -6.35 11.46
N THR A 68 10.81 -7.30 10.85
CA THR A 68 11.47 -8.39 11.58
C THR A 68 12.70 -7.90 12.36
N LEU A 69 13.58 -7.12 11.72
CA LEU A 69 14.80 -6.59 12.36
C LEU A 69 14.46 -5.67 13.52
N SER A 70 13.48 -4.81 13.39
CA SER A 70 13.02 -3.90 14.45
C SER A 70 12.62 -4.66 15.71
N LYS A 71 11.89 -5.78 15.58
CA LYS A 71 11.53 -6.65 16.70
C LYS A 71 12.74 -7.37 17.32
N LEU A 72 13.68 -7.84 16.49
CA LEU A 72 14.92 -8.46 16.97
C LEU A 72 15.78 -7.47 17.75
N TRP A 73 15.88 -6.22 17.30
CA TRP A 73 16.61 -5.19 18.04
C TRP A 73 15.96 -4.85 19.37
N VAL A 74 14.61 -4.73 19.39
CA VAL A 74 13.89 -4.51 20.65
C VAL A 74 14.00 -5.72 21.58
N ALA A 75 13.91 -6.96 21.07
CA ALA A 75 14.12 -8.16 21.88
C ALA A 75 15.53 -8.20 22.53
N ASN A 76 16.55 -7.63 21.87
CA ASN A 76 17.88 -7.51 22.45
C ASN A 76 18.00 -6.43 23.55
N ILE A 77 17.10 -5.44 23.55
CA ILE A 77 17.03 -4.44 24.65
C ILE A 77 16.27 -5.05 25.83
N ASP A 78 15.06 -5.53 25.57
CA ASP A 78 14.19 -6.18 26.53
C ASP A 78 13.15 -7.04 25.80
N SER A 79 13.23 -8.35 25.96
CA SER A 79 12.31 -9.29 25.29
C SER A 79 10.84 -9.10 25.70
N SER A 80 10.58 -8.58 26.90
CA SER A 80 9.22 -8.27 27.37
C SER A 80 8.59 -7.12 26.59
N MET A 81 9.38 -6.24 25.97
CA MET A 81 8.93 -5.11 25.19
C MET A 81 8.57 -5.45 23.74
N VAL A 82 8.82 -6.66 23.27
CA VAL A 82 8.48 -7.07 21.89
C VAL A 82 6.99 -6.91 21.62
N ALA A 83 6.12 -7.32 22.54
CA ALA A 83 4.68 -7.14 22.43
C ALA A 83 4.26 -5.65 22.33
N THR A 84 5.02 -4.74 22.94
CA THR A 84 4.76 -3.30 22.84
C THR A 84 4.95 -2.78 21.41
N THR A 85 5.87 -3.37 20.64
CA THR A 85 6.09 -2.95 19.24
C THR A 85 4.91 -3.29 18.32
N ASP A 86 4.09 -4.27 18.68
CA ASP A 86 2.89 -4.64 17.92
C ASP A 86 1.80 -3.56 17.96
N VAL A 87 1.85 -2.67 18.95
CA VAL A 87 0.98 -1.48 19.01
C VAL A 87 1.05 -0.65 17.74
N TYR A 88 2.24 -0.50 17.14
CA TYR A 88 2.39 0.20 15.87
C TYR A 88 1.59 -0.46 14.75
N THR A 89 1.59 -1.79 14.70
CA THR A 89 0.79 -2.56 13.74
C THR A 89 -0.71 -2.35 13.98
N TYR A 90 -1.16 -2.36 15.23
CA TYR A 90 -2.58 -2.19 15.55
C TYR A 90 -3.07 -0.75 15.26
N VAL A 91 -2.24 0.25 15.49
CA VAL A 91 -2.49 1.63 15.02
C VAL A 91 -2.61 1.64 13.50
N GLY A 92 -1.71 0.96 12.79
CA GLY A 92 -1.75 0.81 11.34
C GLY A 92 -3.05 0.20 10.83
N VAL A 93 -3.57 -0.84 11.50
CA VAL A 93 -4.85 -1.50 11.16
C VAL A 93 -6.04 -0.54 11.28
N ILE A 94 -6.05 0.32 12.30
CA ILE A 94 -7.09 1.37 12.42
C ILE A 94 -7.01 2.36 11.26
N VAL A 95 -5.79 2.80 10.95
CA VAL A 95 -5.55 3.79 9.89
C VAL A 95 -5.82 3.22 8.49
N GLU A 96 -5.67 1.91 8.31
CA GLU A 96 -5.98 1.22 7.06
C GLU A 96 -7.43 1.44 6.63
N VAL A 97 -8.38 1.55 7.56
CA VAL A 97 -9.77 1.88 7.27
C VAL A 97 -9.89 3.21 6.51
N LEU A 98 -9.12 4.21 6.91
CA LEU A 98 -9.08 5.51 6.23
C LEU A 98 -8.38 5.40 4.86
N ASN A 99 -7.32 4.61 4.78
CA ASN A 99 -6.49 4.45 3.60
C ASN A 99 -7.18 3.64 2.48
N GLU A 100 -8.05 2.71 2.84
CA GLU A 100 -8.81 1.92 1.88
C GLU A 100 -10.16 2.54 1.48
N GLY A 101 -10.56 3.63 2.12
CA GLY A 101 -11.75 4.39 1.75
C GLY A 101 -11.57 5.20 0.46
N LEU A 102 -11.54 6.51 0.59
CA LEU A 102 -11.41 7.43 -0.55
C LEU A 102 -10.11 7.25 -1.37
N PRO A 103 -8.94 6.98 -0.78
CA PRO A 103 -7.71 6.80 -1.56
C PRO A 103 -7.75 5.62 -2.53
N ARG A 104 -8.43 4.53 -2.18
CA ARG A 104 -8.59 3.37 -3.09
C ARG A 104 -9.49 3.71 -4.28
N ALA A 105 -10.57 4.47 -4.05
CA ALA A 105 -11.45 4.94 -5.11
C ALA A 105 -10.78 5.96 -6.05
N ALA A 106 -9.79 6.70 -5.56
CA ALA A 106 -9.07 7.70 -6.33
C ALA A 106 -8.37 7.12 -7.55
N TRP A 107 -7.86 5.90 -7.48
CA TRP A 107 -7.18 5.25 -8.61
C TRP A 107 -8.07 5.20 -9.87
N VAL A 108 -9.33 4.82 -9.72
CA VAL A 108 -10.25 4.72 -10.85
C VAL A 108 -10.66 6.11 -11.37
N ILE A 109 -10.89 7.06 -10.48
CA ILE A 109 -11.46 8.37 -10.82
C ILE A 109 -10.40 9.36 -11.29
N ILE A 110 -9.25 9.40 -10.65
CA ILE A 110 -8.11 10.23 -11.05
C ILE A 110 -7.42 9.62 -12.27
N GLY A 111 -7.41 8.28 -12.39
CA GLY A 111 -6.86 7.55 -13.54
C GLY A 111 -7.66 7.69 -14.82
N ASP A 112 -8.91 8.18 -14.77
CA ASP A 112 -9.74 8.37 -15.96
C ASP A 112 -9.18 9.47 -16.87
N VAL A 113 -8.52 9.07 -17.95
CA VAL A 113 -7.87 9.96 -18.93
C VAL A 113 -8.89 10.84 -19.68
N LYS A 114 -10.18 10.46 -19.73
CA LYS A 114 -11.23 11.27 -20.37
C LYS A 114 -11.54 12.54 -19.59
N ARG A 115 -11.19 12.59 -18.30
CA ARG A 115 -11.36 13.80 -17.49
C ARG A 115 -10.22 14.80 -17.77
N PRO A 116 -10.53 16.10 -17.86
CA PRO A 116 -9.51 17.12 -18.06
C PRO A 116 -8.49 17.09 -16.89
N LEU A 117 -7.21 17.25 -17.19
CA LEU A 117 -6.11 17.16 -16.24
C LEU A 117 -6.32 18.03 -15.00
N ASN A 118 -6.82 19.25 -15.18
CA ASN A 118 -7.11 20.19 -14.07
C ASN A 118 -8.14 19.61 -13.08
N SER A 119 -9.17 18.91 -13.58
CA SER A 119 -10.16 18.22 -12.71
C SER A 119 -9.51 17.07 -11.95
N ARG A 120 -8.68 16.26 -12.60
CA ARG A 120 -7.94 15.14 -11.98
C ARG A 120 -7.00 15.64 -10.88
N LEU A 121 -6.27 16.73 -11.13
CA LEU A 121 -5.39 17.36 -10.16
C LEU A 121 -6.17 17.98 -8.99
N GLY A 122 -7.32 18.62 -9.25
CA GLY A 122 -8.19 19.17 -8.21
C GLY A 122 -8.71 18.06 -7.25
N ILE A 123 -9.10 16.91 -7.80
CA ILE A 123 -9.52 15.75 -7.01
C ILE A 123 -8.35 15.23 -6.18
N ALA A 124 -7.15 15.12 -6.75
CA ALA A 124 -5.96 14.63 -6.04
C ALA A 124 -5.55 15.56 -4.88
N HIS A 125 -5.50 16.90 -5.09
CA HIS A 125 -5.20 17.85 -4.03
C HIS A 125 -6.26 17.83 -2.91
N SER A 126 -7.55 17.74 -3.30
CA SER A 126 -8.65 17.62 -2.33
C SER A 126 -8.52 16.35 -1.48
N LEU A 127 -8.19 15.23 -2.11
CA LEU A 127 -7.97 13.96 -1.42
C LEU A 127 -6.81 14.04 -0.44
N ILE A 128 -5.64 14.55 -0.86
CA ILE A 128 -4.44 14.64 -0.01
C ILE A 128 -4.73 15.53 1.20
N THR A 129 -5.35 16.70 0.99
CA THR A 129 -5.70 17.63 2.08
C THR A 129 -6.70 17.00 3.05
N PHE A 130 -7.72 16.34 2.53
CA PHE A 130 -8.73 15.66 3.35
C PHE A 130 -8.14 14.52 4.16
N GLN A 131 -7.31 13.68 3.54
CA GLN A 131 -6.63 12.57 4.22
C GLN A 131 -5.65 13.06 5.29
N ALA A 132 -4.90 14.14 5.04
CA ALA A 132 -4.06 14.76 6.04
C ALA A 132 -4.87 15.24 7.25
N THR A 133 -6.04 15.84 7.01
CA THR A 133 -6.94 16.27 8.09
C THR A 133 -7.49 15.09 8.88
N LEU A 134 -7.96 14.04 8.19
CA LEU A 134 -8.45 12.83 8.86
C LEU A 134 -7.33 12.12 9.64
N GLY A 135 -6.13 12.02 9.08
CA GLY A 135 -4.97 11.44 9.76
C GLY A 135 -4.58 12.22 11.01
N LEU A 136 -4.64 13.57 10.97
CA LEU A 136 -4.41 14.41 12.14
C LEU A 136 -5.46 14.18 13.22
N ILE A 137 -6.74 14.18 12.84
CA ILE A 137 -7.85 13.90 13.77
C ILE A 137 -7.67 12.52 14.41
N MET A 138 -7.38 11.50 13.61
CA MET A 138 -7.14 10.13 14.10
C MET A 138 -5.95 10.07 15.04
N SER A 139 -4.85 10.77 14.73
CA SER A 139 -3.68 10.86 15.63
C SER A 139 -4.06 11.46 16.98
N LEU A 140 -4.85 12.53 16.98
CA LEU A 140 -5.31 13.18 18.24
C LEU A 140 -6.24 12.26 19.05
N ILE A 141 -7.13 11.53 18.38
CA ILE A 141 -8.01 10.53 19.01
C ILE A 141 -7.17 9.44 19.67
N LEU A 142 -6.20 8.86 18.94
CA LEU A 142 -5.33 7.80 19.44
C LEU A 142 -4.44 8.26 20.59
N ILE A 143 -3.91 9.49 20.55
CA ILE A 143 -3.15 10.09 21.66
C ILE A 143 -4.03 10.21 22.91
N SER A 144 -5.27 10.69 22.74
CA SER A 144 -6.23 10.86 23.85
C SER A 144 -6.64 9.50 24.44
N ALA A 145 -6.82 8.49 23.58
CA ALA A 145 -7.19 7.13 23.96
C ALA A 145 -5.99 6.24 24.34
N ALA A 146 -4.76 6.76 24.37
CA ALA A 146 -3.53 5.96 24.48
C ALA A 146 -3.50 5.02 25.69
N ARG A 147 -4.03 5.44 26.85
CA ARG A 147 -4.11 4.58 28.04
C ARG A 147 -5.06 3.39 27.85
N GLY A 148 -6.25 3.65 27.33
CA GLY A 148 -7.24 2.60 27.06
C GLY A 148 -6.74 1.64 25.98
N PHE A 149 -6.13 2.18 24.93
CA PHE A 149 -5.54 1.40 23.83
C PHE A 149 -4.39 0.50 24.33
N SER A 150 -3.48 1.05 25.13
CA SER A 150 -2.39 0.27 25.75
C SER A 150 -2.95 -0.84 26.65
N GLY A 151 -3.96 -0.54 27.48
CA GLY A 151 -4.58 -1.53 28.36
C GLY A 151 -5.30 -2.68 27.63
N THR A 152 -5.75 -2.44 26.39
CA THR A 152 -6.44 -3.45 25.57
C THR A 152 -5.46 -4.31 24.77
N PHE A 153 -4.38 -3.71 24.27
CA PHE A 153 -3.51 -4.35 23.26
C PHE A 153 -2.11 -4.70 23.79
N VAL A 154 -1.75 -4.30 25.00
CA VAL A 154 -0.45 -4.61 25.61
C VAL A 154 -0.68 -5.33 26.94
N PRO A 155 0.02 -6.43 27.23
CA PRO A 155 -0.07 -7.12 28.50
C PRO A 155 0.26 -6.19 29.68
N GLY A 156 -0.53 -6.26 30.77
CA GLY A 156 -0.63 -5.28 31.85
C GLY A 156 0.62 -4.92 32.67
N ALA A 157 1.74 -5.62 32.50
CA ALA A 157 2.96 -5.34 33.27
C ALA A 157 3.76 -4.11 32.80
N ILE A 158 3.39 -3.46 31.66
CA ILE A 158 4.29 -2.51 30.97
C ILE A 158 3.59 -1.16 30.68
N ASN A 159 2.60 -0.77 31.46
CA ASN A 159 1.67 0.30 31.10
C ASN A 159 2.29 1.69 30.81
N ASP A 160 3.29 2.17 31.57
CA ASP A 160 3.79 3.55 31.41
C ASP A 160 4.65 3.75 30.15
N ILE A 161 5.54 2.81 29.85
CA ILE A 161 6.37 2.83 28.64
C ILE A 161 5.49 2.59 27.41
N SER A 162 4.54 1.66 27.51
CA SER A 162 3.60 1.35 26.45
C SER A 162 2.70 2.52 26.09
N VAL A 163 2.20 3.26 27.07
CA VAL A 163 1.40 4.49 26.83
C VAL A 163 2.23 5.55 26.08
N SER A 164 3.50 5.73 26.46
CA SER A 164 4.39 6.66 25.76
C SER A 164 4.67 6.19 24.31
N TYR A 165 4.87 4.88 24.13
CA TYR A 165 5.04 4.27 22.81
C TYR A 165 3.79 4.46 21.93
N VAL A 166 2.58 4.24 22.47
CA VAL A 166 1.31 4.47 21.77
C VAL A 166 1.18 5.92 21.34
N ARG A 167 1.49 6.89 22.22
CA ARG A 167 1.42 8.33 21.89
C ARG A 167 2.33 8.72 20.74
N ILE A 168 3.54 8.20 20.70
CA ILE A 168 4.47 8.44 19.59
C ILE A 168 3.95 7.76 18.32
N SER A 169 3.58 6.48 18.42
CA SER A 169 3.08 5.70 17.28
C SER A 169 1.77 6.25 16.72
N ALA A 170 0.95 6.94 17.52
CA ALA A 170 -0.31 7.55 17.07
C ALA A 170 -0.12 8.56 15.93
N PHE A 171 1.02 9.27 15.87
CA PHE A 171 1.33 10.17 14.76
C PHE A 171 1.60 9.46 13.45
N SER A 172 1.83 8.15 13.47
CA SER A 172 1.92 7.35 12.24
C SER A 172 0.60 7.34 11.45
N ALA A 173 -0.52 7.65 12.11
CA ALA A 173 -1.80 7.82 11.41
C ALA A 173 -1.76 8.99 10.42
N LEU A 174 -1.17 10.12 10.83
CA LEU A 174 -1.00 11.28 9.94
C LEU A 174 -0.05 10.97 8.78
N SER A 175 1.12 10.40 9.04
CA SER A 175 2.08 10.09 7.98
C SER A 175 1.52 9.06 6.99
N SER A 176 0.89 8.00 7.48
CA SER A 176 0.33 6.93 6.66
C SER A 176 -0.80 7.43 5.74
N THR A 177 -1.74 8.23 6.26
CA THR A 177 -2.84 8.77 5.44
C THR A 177 -2.34 9.69 4.34
N ILE A 178 -1.32 10.51 4.61
CA ILE A 178 -0.67 11.36 3.61
C ILE A 178 0.07 10.49 2.58
N GLU A 179 0.90 9.54 3.02
CA GLU A 179 1.66 8.66 2.12
C GLU A 179 0.74 7.91 1.16
N VAL A 180 -0.34 7.33 1.66
CA VAL A 180 -1.26 6.53 0.83
C VAL A 180 -2.03 7.43 -0.14
N ALA A 181 -2.50 8.61 0.28
CA ALA A 181 -3.18 9.55 -0.60
C ALA A 181 -2.26 10.05 -1.73
N VAL A 182 -1.03 10.42 -1.39
CA VAL A 182 -0.01 10.82 -2.37
C VAL A 182 0.35 9.68 -3.30
N ALA A 183 0.60 8.48 -2.76
CA ALA A 183 0.97 7.32 -3.55
C ALA A 183 -0.12 6.94 -4.57
N ASN A 184 -1.39 6.90 -4.14
CA ASN A 184 -2.50 6.57 -5.03
C ASN A 184 -2.74 7.67 -6.08
N SER A 185 -2.63 8.94 -5.70
CA SER A 185 -2.73 10.07 -6.63
C SER A 185 -1.59 10.05 -7.66
N THR A 186 -0.37 9.76 -7.24
CA THR A 186 0.81 9.71 -8.13
C THR A 186 0.74 8.53 -9.08
N ARG A 187 0.30 7.35 -8.60
CA ARG A 187 0.07 6.17 -9.44
C ARG A 187 -1.03 6.41 -10.47
N ALA A 188 -2.12 7.07 -10.07
CA ALA A 188 -3.22 7.42 -10.95
C ALA A 188 -2.85 8.46 -12.02
N LEU A 189 -1.74 9.18 -11.84
CA LEU A 189 -1.12 10.09 -12.82
C LEU A 189 0.02 9.44 -13.62
N ASP A 190 0.01 8.11 -13.74
CA ASP A 190 0.95 7.29 -14.52
C ASP A 190 2.42 7.37 -14.06
N LYS A 191 2.64 7.59 -12.76
CA LYS A 191 3.97 7.61 -12.13
C LYS A 191 4.08 6.66 -10.93
N PRO A 192 3.92 5.34 -11.14
CA PRO A 192 3.88 4.36 -10.03
C PRO A 192 5.24 4.14 -9.35
N ASP A 193 6.34 4.47 -10.02
CA ASP A 193 7.68 4.19 -9.53
C ASP A 193 8.09 5.09 -8.37
N VAL A 194 7.57 6.31 -8.34
CA VAL A 194 7.98 7.32 -7.37
C VAL A 194 7.57 6.96 -5.93
N PRO A 195 6.29 6.63 -5.65
CA PRO A 195 5.91 6.18 -4.31
C PRO A 195 6.71 4.97 -3.85
N LEU A 196 7.04 4.08 -4.78
CA LEU A 196 7.83 2.90 -4.47
C LEU A 196 9.26 3.25 -4.06
N ILE A 197 9.95 4.12 -4.82
CA ILE A 197 11.31 4.56 -4.50
C ILE A 197 11.33 5.28 -3.15
N ILE A 198 10.37 6.17 -2.89
CA ILE A 198 10.26 6.88 -1.61
C ILE A 198 10.10 5.86 -0.46
N ASN A 199 9.22 4.87 -0.62
CA ASN A 199 8.97 3.85 0.39
C ASN A 199 10.20 2.96 0.64
N LEU A 200 10.88 2.51 -0.41
CA LEU A 200 12.12 1.74 -0.29
C LEU A 200 13.22 2.54 0.43
N THR A 201 13.39 3.81 0.08
CA THR A 201 14.36 4.71 0.72
C THR A 201 14.03 4.91 2.21
N LYS A 202 12.75 5.07 2.55
CA LYS A 202 12.28 5.16 3.94
C LYS A 202 12.71 3.93 4.76
N PHE A 203 12.41 2.72 4.28
CA PHE A 203 12.76 1.51 4.99
C PHE A 203 14.27 1.26 5.06
N ALA A 204 15.01 1.58 4.00
CA ALA A 204 16.47 1.54 4.04
C ALA A 204 17.03 2.50 5.10
N ALA A 205 16.52 3.73 5.16
CA ALA A 205 16.93 4.70 6.17
C ALA A 205 16.57 4.23 7.59
N ASN A 206 15.37 3.67 7.79
CA ASN A 206 14.98 3.07 9.07
C ASN A 206 15.93 1.97 9.51
N ILE A 207 16.26 1.03 8.61
CA ILE A 207 17.21 -0.06 8.92
C ILE A 207 18.57 0.50 9.33
N VAL A 208 19.10 1.46 8.58
CA VAL A 208 20.41 2.07 8.87
C VAL A 208 20.39 2.82 10.20
N LEU A 209 19.38 3.64 10.46
CA LEU A 209 19.28 4.41 11.70
C LEU A 209 19.08 3.49 12.91
N ASP A 210 18.22 2.49 12.83
CA ASP A 210 18.04 1.53 13.92
C ASP A 210 19.31 0.68 14.13
N LEU A 211 20.03 0.33 13.05
CA LEU A 211 21.33 -0.35 13.18
C LEU A 211 22.35 0.51 13.91
N LEU A 212 22.43 1.81 13.59
CA LEU A 212 23.41 2.73 14.16
C LEU A 212 23.04 3.22 15.58
N ILE A 213 21.76 3.25 15.94
CA ILE A 213 21.29 3.85 17.19
C ILE A 213 20.74 2.79 18.17
N ILE A 214 20.03 1.78 17.67
CA ILE A 214 19.29 0.83 18.52
C ILE A 214 20.00 -0.50 18.66
N SER A 215 20.70 -0.99 17.63
CA SER A 215 21.29 -2.32 17.64
C SER A 215 22.44 -2.45 18.66
N ARG A 216 22.91 -3.67 18.85
CA ARG A 216 24.13 -3.94 19.67
C ARG A 216 25.39 -3.24 19.12
N PHE A 217 25.39 -2.87 17.86
CA PHE A 217 26.50 -2.16 17.17
C PHE A 217 26.31 -0.66 17.14
N HIS A 218 25.43 -0.13 18.02
CA HIS A 218 25.13 1.31 18.06
C HIS A 218 26.39 2.16 18.27
N ILE A 219 26.40 3.32 17.63
CA ILE A 219 27.47 4.30 17.73
C ILE A 219 27.13 5.29 18.85
N GLY A 220 28.03 5.48 19.81
CA GLY A 220 27.85 6.43 20.91
C GLY A 220 27.70 5.76 22.27
N ASN A 221 27.66 6.58 23.33
CA ASN A 221 27.61 6.14 24.71
C ASN A 221 26.21 6.23 25.32
N HIS A 222 25.16 6.07 24.51
CA HIS A 222 23.76 6.09 24.98
C HIS A 222 23.23 4.67 25.17
N ARG A 223 22.20 4.53 26.01
CA ARG A 223 21.50 3.26 26.17
C ARG A 223 20.29 3.22 25.22
N PRO A 224 20.23 2.26 24.28
CA PRO A 224 19.09 2.12 23.39
C PRO A 224 17.80 1.90 24.18
N THR A 225 16.70 2.54 23.74
CA THR A 225 15.38 2.37 24.33
C THR A 225 14.32 2.13 23.25
N VAL A 226 13.23 1.46 23.60
CA VAL A 226 12.10 1.20 22.70
C VAL A 226 11.45 2.53 22.24
N ILE A 227 11.47 3.55 23.08
CA ILE A 227 10.95 4.88 22.74
C ILE A 227 11.81 5.56 21.66
N MET A 228 13.13 5.41 21.70
CA MET A 228 14.02 5.90 20.65
C MET A 228 13.70 5.24 19.31
N GLN A 229 13.49 3.93 19.30
CA GLN A 229 13.12 3.18 18.09
C GLN A 229 11.78 3.69 17.52
N ALA A 230 10.75 3.90 18.36
CA ALA A 230 9.48 4.47 17.92
C ALA A 230 9.65 5.88 17.31
N SER A 231 10.52 6.70 17.91
CA SER A 231 10.79 8.07 17.45
C SER A 231 11.52 8.09 16.10
N ILE A 232 12.51 7.20 15.91
CA ILE A 232 13.22 7.04 14.62
C ILE A 232 12.23 6.63 13.53
N ARG A 233 11.41 5.63 13.81
CA ARG A 233 10.42 5.13 12.86
C ARG A 233 9.43 6.24 12.47
N LEU A 234 8.90 6.97 13.45
CA LEU A 234 8.00 8.09 13.20
C LEU A 234 8.67 9.19 12.37
N ALA A 235 9.92 9.55 12.70
CA ALA A 235 10.66 10.57 11.94
C ALA A 235 10.85 10.18 10.48
N CYS A 236 11.19 8.93 10.20
CA CYS A 236 11.30 8.41 8.83
C CYS A 236 9.95 8.40 8.10
N ASP A 237 8.87 7.98 8.76
CA ASP A 237 7.52 7.97 8.19
C ASP A 237 7.05 9.38 7.86
N MET A 238 7.24 10.34 8.77
CA MET A 238 6.88 11.75 8.53
C MET A 238 7.73 12.38 7.42
N THR A 239 9.03 12.10 7.39
CA THR A 239 9.92 12.58 6.32
C THR A 239 9.49 12.03 4.97
N SER A 240 9.17 10.75 4.89
CA SER A 240 8.67 10.08 3.67
C SER A 240 7.37 10.72 3.18
N ALA A 241 6.41 10.96 4.08
CA ALA A 241 5.15 11.62 3.76
C ALA A 241 5.39 13.03 3.21
N MET A 242 6.26 13.81 3.85
CA MET A 242 6.61 15.17 3.40
C MET A 242 7.31 15.18 2.04
N VAL A 243 8.29 14.30 1.84
CA VAL A 243 8.97 14.14 0.53
C VAL A 243 7.95 13.78 -0.56
N GLY A 244 7.01 12.87 -0.26
CA GLY A 244 5.93 12.51 -1.16
C GLY A 244 5.06 13.69 -1.55
N VAL A 245 4.62 14.51 -0.59
CA VAL A 245 3.83 15.73 -0.84
C VAL A 245 4.62 16.74 -1.66
N VAL A 246 5.86 17.03 -1.28
CA VAL A 246 6.72 17.98 -2.00
C VAL A 246 6.93 17.52 -3.44
N TYR A 247 7.22 16.25 -3.66
CA TYR A 247 7.33 15.68 -4.99
C TYR A 247 6.02 15.85 -5.77
N PHE A 248 4.88 15.47 -5.19
CA PHE A 248 3.57 15.57 -5.84
C PHE A 248 3.25 17.02 -6.25
N VAL A 249 3.40 17.97 -5.32
CA VAL A 249 3.18 19.40 -5.59
C VAL A 249 4.16 19.90 -6.66
N SER A 250 5.42 19.50 -6.61
CA SER A 250 6.43 19.91 -7.61
C SER A 250 6.06 19.47 -9.02
N ILE A 251 5.66 18.20 -9.22
CA ILE A 251 5.29 17.73 -10.56
C ILE A 251 3.98 18.32 -11.06
N THR A 252 3.03 18.56 -10.19
CA THR A 252 1.71 19.06 -10.58
C THR A 252 1.70 20.56 -10.80
N SER A 253 2.52 21.33 -10.06
CA SER A 253 2.56 22.79 -10.12
C SER A 253 3.68 23.34 -11.00
N ILE A 254 4.83 22.65 -11.11
CA ILE A 254 6.03 23.17 -11.79
C ILE A 254 6.32 22.43 -13.11
N GLY A 255 6.17 21.10 -13.12
CA GLY A 255 6.75 20.25 -14.18
C GLY A 255 5.94 20.09 -15.46
N ARG A 256 4.63 20.36 -15.47
CA ARG A 256 3.75 20.16 -16.66
C ARG A 256 3.11 21.44 -17.17
N LEU A 257 3.16 22.53 -16.44
CA LEU A 257 2.61 23.84 -16.81
C LEU A 257 3.71 24.86 -17.13
N ALA A 258 4.94 24.41 -17.37
CA ALA A 258 6.13 25.23 -17.60
C ALA A 258 6.06 26.16 -18.83
N HIS A 259 4.97 26.18 -19.60
CA HIS A 259 4.79 27.18 -20.65
C HIS A 259 4.22 28.54 -20.16
N LYS A 260 3.69 28.54 -18.90
CA LYS A 260 3.39 29.80 -18.19
C LYS A 260 3.48 29.52 -16.70
N TRP A 261 4.45 30.11 -16.01
CA TRP A 261 4.62 30.09 -14.58
C TRP A 261 3.42 30.75 -13.87
N THR A 262 2.32 30.04 -13.81
CA THR A 262 1.16 30.46 -13.04
C THR A 262 0.92 29.35 -11.99
N TRP A 263 1.14 29.70 -10.73
CA TRP A 263 0.80 28.91 -9.57
C TRP A 263 -0.74 28.68 -9.51
N ARG A 264 -1.28 27.88 -10.40
CA ARG A 264 -2.68 27.46 -10.35
C ARG A 264 -2.75 26.07 -9.72
N VAL A 265 -2.54 26.02 -8.43
CA VAL A 265 -3.00 24.88 -7.62
C VAL A 265 -4.52 24.93 -7.66
N SER A 266 -5.15 23.91 -8.25
CA SER A 266 -6.61 23.78 -8.16
C SER A 266 -6.99 23.67 -6.68
N PRO A 267 -7.80 24.59 -6.13
CA PRO A 267 -8.09 24.59 -4.70
C PRO A 267 -8.83 23.30 -4.30
N PRO A 268 -8.60 22.79 -3.09
CA PRO A 268 -9.38 21.68 -2.54
C PRO A 268 -10.89 22.00 -2.57
N SER A 269 -11.69 21.05 -3.01
CA SER A 269 -13.12 21.24 -3.21
C SER A 269 -13.90 20.06 -2.61
N LEU A 270 -14.94 20.39 -1.83
CA LEU A 270 -15.89 19.39 -1.31
C LEU A 270 -16.61 18.63 -2.44
N ALA A 271 -16.91 19.29 -3.54
CA ALA A 271 -17.52 18.65 -4.71
C ALA A 271 -16.59 17.56 -5.30
N ALA A 272 -15.27 17.79 -5.30
CA ALA A 272 -14.30 16.80 -5.72
C ALA A 272 -14.26 15.56 -4.80
N LEU A 273 -14.41 15.77 -3.48
CA LEU A 273 -14.51 14.68 -2.51
C LEU A 273 -15.79 13.87 -2.65
N LEU A 274 -16.92 14.51 -2.94
CA LEU A 274 -18.20 13.82 -3.14
C LEU A 274 -18.16 12.87 -4.35
N VAL A 275 -17.36 13.16 -5.35
CA VAL A 275 -17.13 12.26 -6.50
C VAL A 275 -16.45 10.96 -6.05
N LEU A 276 -15.54 11.04 -5.07
CA LEU A 276 -14.85 9.88 -4.49
C LEU A 276 -15.70 9.17 -3.42
N ALA A 277 -16.64 9.88 -2.79
CA ALA A 277 -17.36 9.37 -1.62
C ALA A 277 -18.19 8.12 -1.94
N ARG A 278 -18.88 8.09 -3.09
CA ARG A 278 -19.75 6.96 -3.45
C ARG A 278 -19.00 5.63 -3.62
N PRO A 279 -17.94 5.52 -4.44
CA PRO A 279 -17.15 4.30 -4.53
C PRO A 279 -16.30 4.08 -3.26
N GLY A 280 -15.80 5.15 -2.63
CA GLY A 280 -15.00 5.07 -1.41
C GLY A 280 -15.77 4.61 -0.17
N ALA A 281 -17.09 4.84 -0.10
CA ALA A 281 -17.91 4.38 1.02
C ALA A 281 -18.00 2.86 1.10
N ILE A 282 -18.07 2.18 -0.04
CA ILE A 282 -18.14 0.71 -0.10
C ILE A 282 -16.84 0.09 0.39
N THR A 283 -15.70 0.58 -0.11
CA THR A 283 -14.38 0.10 0.31
C THR A 283 -14.06 0.47 1.76
N PHE A 284 -14.50 1.64 2.21
CA PHE A 284 -14.41 2.05 3.61
C PHE A 284 -15.19 1.11 4.54
N LEU A 285 -16.44 0.78 4.20
CA LEU A 285 -17.27 -0.11 5.02
C LEU A 285 -16.69 -1.53 5.07
N GLU A 286 -16.25 -2.07 3.93
CA GLU A 286 -15.58 -3.37 3.87
C GLU A 286 -14.33 -3.39 4.77
N SER A 287 -13.46 -2.39 4.63
CA SER A 287 -12.25 -2.27 5.43
C SER A 287 -12.55 -2.05 6.91
N ALA A 288 -13.57 -1.26 7.25
CA ALA A 288 -14.00 -1.03 8.63
C ALA A 288 -14.45 -2.33 9.30
N VAL A 289 -15.27 -3.13 8.62
CA VAL A 289 -15.73 -4.43 9.16
C VAL A 289 -14.53 -5.38 9.35
N ARG A 290 -13.72 -5.56 8.34
CA ARG A 290 -12.55 -6.46 8.37
C ARG A 290 -11.58 -6.09 9.49
N ASN A 291 -11.19 -4.82 9.57
CA ASN A 291 -10.20 -4.36 10.53
C ASN A 291 -10.76 -4.34 11.97
N THR A 292 -12.06 -4.04 12.14
CA THR A 292 -12.71 -4.15 13.46
C THR A 292 -12.75 -5.58 13.95
N LEU A 293 -13.10 -6.54 13.10
CA LEU A 293 -13.09 -7.96 13.45
C LEU A 293 -11.67 -8.45 13.79
N TYR A 294 -10.67 -8.00 13.05
CA TYR A 294 -9.29 -8.32 13.33
C TYR A 294 -8.84 -7.79 14.70
N LEU A 295 -9.11 -6.53 15.01
CA LEU A 295 -8.75 -5.93 16.30
C LEU A 295 -9.51 -6.56 17.46
N TRP A 296 -10.78 -6.91 17.25
CA TRP A 296 -11.56 -7.65 18.25
C TRP A 296 -10.94 -9.04 18.54
N LEU A 297 -10.52 -9.77 17.51
CA LEU A 297 -9.82 -11.03 17.67
C LEU A 297 -8.50 -10.85 18.44
N VAL A 298 -7.70 -9.86 18.06
CA VAL A 298 -6.42 -9.56 18.72
C VAL A 298 -6.63 -9.20 20.19
N ALA A 299 -7.61 -8.34 20.51
CA ALA A 299 -7.95 -8.00 21.89
C ALA A 299 -8.33 -9.26 22.70
N GLY A 300 -9.08 -10.18 22.09
CA GLY A 300 -9.36 -11.51 22.68
C GLY A 300 -8.10 -12.31 22.99
N ILE A 301 -7.16 -12.39 22.06
CA ILE A 301 -5.88 -13.08 22.24
C ILE A 301 -5.05 -12.43 23.37
N VAL A 302 -4.95 -11.10 23.38
CA VAL A 302 -4.21 -10.38 24.43
C VAL A 302 -4.84 -10.60 25.81
N SER A 303 -6.17 -10.70 25.90
CA SER A 303 -6.87 -10.97 27.15
C SER A 303 -6.60 -12.38 27.71
N MET A 304 -6.13 -13.32 26.89
CA MET A 304 -5.76 -14.68 27.35
C MET A 304 -4.42 -14.69 28.11
N GLY A 305 -3.63 -13.61 28.01
CA GLY A 305 -2.37 -13.46 28.75
C GLY A 305 -1.18 -13.06 27.90
N SER A 306 -0.08 -12.69 28.58
CA SER A 306 1.14 -12.17 27.95
C SER A 306 1.77 -13.17 26.98
N ASP A 307 1.75 -14.46 27.30
CA ASP A 307 2.35 -15.51 26.46
C ASP A 307 1.61 -15.65 25.14
N TYR A 308 0.28 -15.61 25.17
CA TYR A 308 -0.54 -15.64 23.95
C TYR A 308 -0.37 -14.38 23.11
N ALA A 309 -0.32 -13.20 23.72
CA ALA A 309 -0.08 -11.94 23.02
C ALA A 309 1.30 -11.93 22.34
N THR A 310 2.34 -12.40 23.04
CA THR A 310 3.69 -12.52 22.49
C THR A 310 3.76 -13.55 21.37
N ALA A 311 3.13 -14.72 21.58
CA ALA A 311 3.05 -15.77 20.56
C ALA A 311 2.36 -15.27 19.27
N TRP A 312 1.27 -14.51 19.40
CA TRP A 312 0.60 -13.89 18.27
C TRP A 312 1.50 -12.88 17.52
N GLY A 313 2.23 -12.04 18.26
CA GLY A 313 3.19 -11.10 17.69
C GLY A 313 4.33 -11.80 16.92
N VAL A 314 4.84 -12.91 17.46
CA VAL A 314 5.86 -13.74 16.80
C VAL A 314 5.29 -14.45 15.58
N PHE A 315 4.10 -15.05 15.68
CA PHE A 315 3.40 -15.66 14.55
C PHE A 315 3.21 -14.68 13.39
N ASN A 316 2.74 -13.47 13.67
CA ASN A 316 2.59 -12.42 12.67
C ASN A 316 3.94 -12.00 12.07
N THR A 317 5.01 -12.00 12.87
CA THR A 317 6.35 -11.67 12.36
C THR A 317 6.83 -12.67 11.32
N ILE A 318 6.63 -13.97 11.59
CA ILE A 318 6.96 -15.04 10.63
C ILE A 318 6.08 -14.91 9.38
N ARG A 319 4.79 -14.77 9.58
CA ARG A 319 3.80 -14.71 8.49
C ARG A 319 4.06 -13.52 7.57
N TRP A 320 4.05 -12.31 8.09
CA TRP A 320 4.20 -11.09 7.30
C TRP A 320 5.65 -10.81 6.89
N GLY A 321 6.62 -11.26 7.70
CA GLY A 321 8.04 -11.04 7.43
C GLY A 321 8.64 -12.00 6.42
N LEU A 322 8.07 -13.20 6.25
CA LEU A 322 8.64 -14.24 5.40
C LEU A 322 7.63 -14.76 4.37
N VAL A 323 6.48 -15.30 4.81
CA VAL A 323 5.54 -16.00 3.93
C VAL A 323 4.79 -15.06 3.01
N MET A 324 4.31 -13.92 3.52
CA MET A 324 3.50 -12.98 2.73
C MET A 324 4.30 -12.15 1.72
N VAL A 325 5.62 -12.11 1.79
CA VAL A 325 6.45 -11.36 0.84
C VAL A 325 6.34 -11.89 -0.58
N PRO A 326 6.57 -13.19 -0.86
CA PRO A 326 6.34 -13.74 -2.19
C PRO A 326 4.88 -13.66 -2.64
N VAL A 327 3.92 -13.89 -1.72
CA VAL A 327 2.48 -13.82 -2.02
C VAL A 327 2.08 -12.45 -2.54
N GLN A 328 2.37 -11.39 -1.78
CA GLN A 328 2.06 -10.01 -2.17
C GLN A 328 2.75 -9.60 -3.48
N SER A 329 3.97 -10.10 -3.70
CA SER A 329 4.70 -9.85 -4.94
C SER A 329 3.99 -10.47 -6.14
N LEU A 330 3.57 -11.72 -6.02
CA LEU A 330 2.83 -12.46 -7.06
C LEU A 330 1.43 -11.88 -7.28
N GLU A 331 0.74 -11.46 -6.22
CA GLU A 331 -0.56 -10.80 -6.29
C GLU A 331 -0.46 -9.51 -7.13
N ASN A 332 0.49 -8.63 -6.82
CA ASN A 332 0.66 -7.36 -7.54
C ASN A 332 1.03 -7.55 -9.00
N VAL A 333 1.88 -8.54 -9.31
CA VAL A 333 2.22 -8.90 -10.69
C VAL A 333 0.98 -9.43 -11.41
N SER A 334 0.24 -10.34 -10.78
CA SER A 334 -1.01 -10.87 -11.30
C SER A 334 -2.00 -9.75 -11.66
N LEU A 335 -2.28 -8.85 -10.71
CA LEU A 335 -3.20 -7.72 -10.92
C LEU A 335 -2.76 -6.85 -12.10
N THR A 336 -1.46 -6.58 -12.23
CA THR A 336 -0.92 -5.77 -13.31
C THR A 336 -1.09 -6.45 -14.68
N PHE A 337 -0.68 -7.70 -14.80
CA PHE A 337 -0.69 -8.40 -16.10
C PHE A 337 -2.11 -8.81 -16.52
N VAL A 338 -2.95 -9.24 -15.59
CA VAL A 338 -4.38 -9.51 -15.83
C VAL A 338 -5.08 -8.22 -16.23
N GLY A 339 -4.83 -7.11 -15.53
CA GLY A 339 -5.38 -5.80 -15.87
C GLY A 339 -5.03 -5.35 -17.28
N HIS A 340 -3.76 -5.49 -17.68
CA HIS A 340 -3.32 -5.18 -19.03
C HIS A 340 -3.94 -6.11 -20.09
N ALA A 341 -4.08 -7.40 -19.80
CA ALA A 341 -4.71 -8.36 -20.72
C ALA A 341 -6.20 -8.07 -20.89
N TRP A 342 -6.89 -7.80 -19.78
CA TRP A 342 -8.28 -7.38 -19.76
C TRP A 342 -8.50 -6.07 -20.51
N GLY A 343 -7.67 -5.05 -20.28
CA GLY A 343 -7.75 -3.76 -20.97
C GLY A 343 -7.60 -3.90 -22.48
N ARG A 344 -6.63 -4.69 -22.94
CA ARG A 344 -6.47 -5.00 -24.37
C ARG A 344 -7.69 -5.70 -24.97
N TRP A 345 -8.26 -6.65 -24.27
CA TRP A 345 -9.49 -7.33 -24.70
C TRP A 345 -10.68 -6.37 -24.75
N ARG A 346 -10.89 -5.55 -23.72
CA ARG A 346 -11.96 -4.54 -23.70
C ARG A 346 -11.83 -3.52 -24.83
N HIS A 347 -10.63 -3.13 -25.18
CA HIS A 347 -10.39 -2.22 -26.30
C HIS A 347 -10.74 -2.85 -27.65
N LYS A 348 -10.50 -4.16 -27.83
CA LYS A 348 -10.88 -4.89 -29.06
C LYS A 348 -12.39 -5.03 -29.23
N VAL A 349 -13.10 -5.26 -28.12
CA VAL A 349 -14.54 -5.55 -28.12
C VAL A 349 -15.40 -4.27 -28.18
N GLY A 350 -14.82 -3.14 -27.80
CA GLY A 350 -15.55 -1.87 -27.66
C GLY A 350 -16.01 -1.59 -26.20
N ILE A 351 -15.69 -0.38 -25.74
CA ILE A 351 -15.88 0.01 -24.33
C ILE A 351 -17.37 0.11 -23.95
N HIS A 352 -18.24 0.31 -24.93
CA HIS A 352 -19.68 0.55 -24.72
C HIS A 352 -20.54 -0.71 -24.69
N GLU A 353 -20.03 -1.85 -25.12
CA GLU A 353 -20.80 -3.10 -25.11
C GLU A 353 -20.69 -3.81 -23.75
N SER A 354 -21.81 -3.89 -23.04
CA SER A 354 -21.88 -4.49 -21.70
C SER A 354 -22.02 -6.04 -21.69
N ARG A 355 -22.35 -6.67 -22.83
CA ARG A 355 -22.66 -8.10 -22.93
C ARG A 355 -21.94 -8.80 -24.10
N HIS A 356 -20.63 -8.71 -24.15
CA HIS A 356 -19.88 -9.47 -25.16
C HIS A 356 -19.47 -10.86 -24.64
N LYS A 357 -19.62 -11.88 -25.50
CA LYS A 357 -19.16 -13.24 -25.19
C LYS A 357 -17.66 -13.30 -25.39
N CYS A 358 -16.91 -13.54 -24.31
CA CYS A 358 -15.47 -13.75 -24.37
C CYS A 358 -15.15 -15.11 -25.01
N SER A 359 -14.23 -15.14 -25.97
CA SER A 359 -13.69 -16.38 -26.53
C SER A 359 -12.90 -17.13 -25.47
N ARG A 360 -12.89 -18.48 -25.51
CA ARG A 360 -12.05 -19.29 -24.61
C ARG A 360 -10.56 -18.91 -24.69
N ARG A 361 -10.06 -18.55 -25.88
CA ARG A 361 -8.67 -18.11 -26.07
C ARG A 361 -8.39 -16.77 -25.40
N ASP A 362 -9.32 -15.82 -25.52
CA ASP A 362 -9.16 -14.51 -24.87
C ASP A 362 -9.25 -14.65 -23.36
N LEU A 363 -10.18 -15.46 -22.84
CA LEU A 363 -10.31 -15.76 -21.42
C LEU A 363 -9.02 -16.40 -20.89
N GLN A 364 -8.46 -17.39 -21.58
CA GLN A 364 -7.21 -18.04 -21.19
C GLN A 364 -6.04 -17.05 -21.20
N ALA A 365 -5.97 -16.16 -22.18
CA ALA A 365 -4.94 -15.11 -22.25
C ALA A 365 -5.04 -14.10 -21.10
N ILE A 366 -6.25 -13.81 -20.60
CA ILE A 366 -6.49 -12.92 -19.46
C ILE A 366 -6.12 -13.61 -18.16
N ILE A 367 -6.49 -14.88 -17.98
CA ILE A 367 -6.34 -15.60 -16.70
C ILE A 367 -4.95 -16.20 -16.54
N SER A 368 -4.22 -16.47 -17.64
CA SER A 368 -2.93 -17.18 -17.57
C SER A 368 -1.89 -16.56 -16.63
N PRO A 369 -1.74 -15.22 -16.49
CA PRO A 369 -0.81 -14.66 -15.52
C PRO A 369 -1.22 -14.95 -14.07
N ALA A 370 -2.54 -14.95 -13.77
CA ALA A 370 -3.03 -15.29 -12.44
C ALA A 370 -2.80 -16.77 -12.09
N LEU A 371 -3.05 -17.68 -13.05
CA LEU A 371 -2.79 -19.11 -12.86
C LEU A 371 -1.30 -19.39 -12.67
N LEU A 372 -0.44 -18.69 -13.42
CA LEU A 372 1.01 -18.80 -13.24
C LEU A 372 1.44 -18.31 -11.85
N SER A 373 0.94 -17.15 -11.42
CA SER A 373 1.22 -16.64 -10.07
C SER A 373 0.75 -17.61 -8.99
N ALA A 374 -0.45 -18.17 -9.10
CA ALA A 374 -0.98 -19.15 -8.15
C ALA A 374 -0.12 -20.43 -8.10
N ALA A 375 0.32 -20.93 -9.27
CA ALA A 375 1.17 -22.11 -9.30
C ALA A 375 2.55 -21.84 -8.65
N ILE A 376 3.15 -20.67 -8.90
CA ILE A 376 4.41 -20.27 -8.28
C ILE A 376 4.23 -20.07 -6.77
N SER A 377 3.12 -19.44 -6.33
CA SER A 377 2.80 -19.27 -4.92
C SER A 377 2.74 -20.63 -4.21
N LEU A 378 1.94 -21.55 -4.71
CA LEU A 378 1.82 -22.90 -4.14
C LEU A 378 3.18 -23.63 -4.09
N LEU A 379 3.99 -23.50 -5.14
CA LEU A 379 5.32 -24.12 -5.22
C LEU A 379 6.29 -23.57 -4.15
N ILE A 380 6.17 -22.32 -3.78
CA ILE A 380 7.02 -21.67 -2.78
C ILE A 380 6.45 -21.85 -1.37
N GLU A 381 5.16 -21.56 -1.18
CA GLU A 381 4.54 -21.49 0.13
C GLU A 381 4.37 -22.87 0.78
N VAL A 382 3.91 -23.87 0.03
CA VAL A 382 3.67 -25.19 0.62
C VAL A 382 4.95 -25.79 1.21
N PRO A 383 6.10 -25.83 0.51
CA PRO A 383 7.35 -26.29 1.12
C PRO A 383 7.82 -25.41 2.28
N LEU A 384 7.66 -24.09 2.16
CA LEU A 384 8.05 -23.13 3.20
C LEU A 384 7.22 -23.33 4.47
N CYS A 385 5.90 -23.45 4.36
CA CYS A 385 5.00 -23.68 5.49
C CYS A 385 5.27 -25.04 6.15
N ILE A 386 5.56 -26.09 5.37
CA ILE A 386 5.96 -27.39 5.91
C ILE A 386 7.30 -27.28 6.66
N ALA A 387 8.31 -26.63 6.07
CA ALA A 387 9.61 -26.46 6.71
C ALA A 387 9.51 -25.66 8.03
N LEU A 388 8.71 -24.59 8.03
CA LEU A 388 8.42 -23.80 9.24
C LEU A 388 7.66 -24.61 10.29
N SER A 389 6.69 -25.41 9.88
CA SER A 389 5.90 -26.29 10.80
C SER A 389 6.77 -27.34 11.50
N LEU A 390 7.76 -27.88 10.77
CA LEU A 390 8.59 -28.98 11.29
C LEU A 390 9.83 -28.49 12.05
N TYR A 391 10.49 -27.44 11.54
CA TYR A 391 11.83 -27.09 12.00
C TYR A 391 12.00 -25.59 12.34
N GLY A 392 11.26 -24.68 11.72
CA GLY A 392 11.58 -23.25 11.73
C GLY A 392 10.87 -22.43 12.80
N CYS A 393 9.58 -22.68 13.01
CA CYS A 393 8.72 -21.80 13.80
C CYS A 393 9.09 -21.80 15.30
N GLN A 394 9.26 -22.96 15.91
CA GLN A 394 9.54 -23.08 17.34
C GLN A 394 10.91 -22.51 17.74
N PRO A 395 12.04 -22.85 17.06
CA PRO A 395 13.34 -22.25 17.37
C PRO A 395 13.39 -20.73 17.16
N PHE A 396 12.76 -20.23 16.11
CA PHE A 396 12.70 -18.79 15.87
C PHE A 396 11.88 -18.06 16.94
N ALA A 397 10.74 -18.65 17.34
CA ALA A 397 9.91 -18.10 18.39
C ALA A 397 10.62 -18.09 19.75
N PHE A 398 11.36 -19.15 20.07
CA PHE A 398 12.21 -19.19 21.25
C PHE A 398 13.31 -18.13 21.22
N TYR A 399 13.99 -17.99 20.08
CA TYR A 399 15.04 -16.97 19.90
C TYR A 399 14.51 -15.55 20.10
N LEU A 400 13.29 -15.26 19.63
CA LEU A 400 12.69 -13.92 19.70
C LEU A 400 12.10 -13.61 21.09
N SER A 401 11.46 -14.58 21.75
CA SER A 401 10.73 -14.37 23.01
C SER A 401 11.55 -14.75 24.26
N GLY A 402 12.52 -15.64 24.13
CA GLY A 402 13.25 -16.22 25.27
C GLY A 402 12.39 -17.19 26.12
N SER A 403 11.14 -17.50 25.70
CA SER A 403 10.20 -18.32 26.47
C SER A 403 9.80 -19.59 25.71
N GLN A 404 9.93 -20.73 26.38
CA GLN A 404 9.55 -22.03 25.83
C GLN A 404 8.03 -22.10 25.60
N THR A 405 7.23 -21.58 26.52
CA THR A 405 5.76 -21.54 26.43
C THR A 405 5.31 -20.77 25.20
N VAL A 406 5.90 -19.60 24.96
CA VAL A 406 5.63 -18.77 23.77
C VAL A 406 6.01 -19.54 22.49
N ALA A 407 7.16 -20.22 22.48
CA ALA A 407 7.63 -20.98 21.33
C ALA A 407 6.67 -22.13 20.97
N GLU A 408 6.21 -22.89 21.97
CA GLU A 408 5.24 -23.98 21.78
C GLU A 408 3.87 -23.46 21.32
N THR A 409 3.38 -22.39 21.93
CA THR A 409 2.12 -21.74 21.55
C THR A 409 2.19 -21.21 20.11
N THR A 410 3.29 -20.56 19.72
CA THR A 410 3.48 -20.07 18.35
C THR A 410 3.54 -21.21 17.35
N ALA A 411 4.24 -22.31 17.67
CA ALA A 411 4.30 -23.48 16.81
C ALA A 411 2.92 -24.16 16.66
N HIS A 412 2.11 -24.16 17.73
CA HIS A 412 0.74 -24.66 17.67
C HIS A 412 -0.16 -23.76 16.80
N MET A 413 -0.08 -22.43 16.97
CA MET A 413 -0.77 -21.47 16.11
C MET A 413 -0.39 -21.65 14.64
N TRP A 414 0.91 -21.85 14.34
CA TRP A 414 1.38 -22.08 12.98
C TRP A 414 0.75 -23.30 12.33
N ARG A 415 0.70 -24.41 13.05
CA ARG A 415 0.12 -25.68 12.55
C ARG A 415 -1.40 -25.64 12.38
N THR A 416 -2.09 -24.75 13.08
CA THR A 416 -3.56 -24.69 13.07
C THR A 416 -4.09 -23.55 12.21
N ILE A 417 -3.54 -22.34 12.34
CA ILE A 417 -4.12 -21.13 11.73
C ILE A 417 -3.59 -20.92 10.30
N ASP A 418 -2.31 -21.21 10.05
CA ASP A 418 -1.69 -20.91 8.75
C ASP A 418 -2.28 -21.69 7.57
N TRP A 419 -2.87 -22.86 7.82
CA TRP A 419 -3.53 -23.67 6.80
C TRP A 419 -4.93 -23.18 6.40
N TYR A 420 -5.52 -22.21 7.14
CA TYR A 420 -6.84 -21.64 6.88
C TYR A 420 -6.79 -20.30 6.13
N VAL A 421 -5.63 -19.83 5.74
CA VAL A 421 -5.39 -18.57 5.06
C VAL A 421 -4.83 -18.78 3.67
#